data_5e735ae089b60a8cb75ecd547c0346a2
#
_entry.id   5e735ae089b60a8cb75ecd547c0346a2
#
_cell.length_a   1.000
_cell.length_b   1.000
_cell.length_c   1.000
_cell.angle_alpha   90.00
_cell.angle_beta   90.00
_cell.angle_gamma   90.00
#
_symmetry.space_group_name_H-M   'P 1'
#
loop_
_entity.id
_entity.type
_entity.pdbx_description
1 polymer ?
#
loop_
_entity_poly.entity_id
_entity_poly.type
_entity_poly.pdbx_seq_one_letter_code
_entity_poly.pdbx_strand_id
1 'polypeptide(L)'
;MNAHPTAAAAGTIDVGGDLTVNRMGFGAMRITGPGIWGDPPSRDQAIATLRRVVELDVNFIDTADSYGPGVSETLIAEALYPYPDDLVIATKGGLVRPGPNRWEPNGRPEHLREACEGSLRRLRLEQIPLYQFHRPDPAVPLAESIGAIAEMKNEGKIRHVGISNVSESQLREAQRIVPIVSIQNRYNASDRRSEPLIDLCEQEQLVFLPWAPVQEADKNPAVAAAAERHNVTQHQVVLAWLLAVSPQILPIPGTGSPRHAEENISAASVELDPDEVEAISKGALPGESGDYRRIPGARTGHA
;
A
#
# COMPACT_ATOMS: atom_id res chain seq x y z
N MET A 1 -29.85 -12.18 0.89
CA MET A 1 -28.77 -11.31 0.40
C MET A 1 -27.50 -11.91 0.95
N ASN A 2 -26.66 -12.50 0.08
CA ASN A 2 -25.34 -12.97 0.51
C ASN A 2 -24.52 -11.74 0.86
N ALA A 3 -24.06 -11.63 2.10
CA ALA A 3 -23.15 -10.56 2.48
C ALA A 3 -21.88 -10.68 1.63
N HIS A 4 -21.44 -9.58 1.05
CA HIS A 4 -20.13 -9.54 0.36
C HIS A 4 -19.03 -9.80 1.39
N PRO A 5 -17.99 -10.58 1.04
CA PRO A 5 -16.81 -10.68 1.88
C PRO A 5 -16.22 -9.29 2.16
N THR A 6 -15.76 -9.06 3.37
CA THR A 6 -15.19 -7.77 3.80
C THR A 6 -13.69 -7.88 4.02
N ALA A 7 -13.01 -6.76 4.16
CA ALA A 7 -11.58 -6.69 4.43
C ALA A 7 -11.18 -7.41 5.73
N ALA A 8 -12.11 -7.52 6.69
CA ALA A 8 -11.90 -8.22 7.95
C ALA A 8 -11.61 -9.73 7.77
N ALA A 9 -12.05 -10.35 6.66
CA ALA A 9 -11.74 -11.74 6.35
C ALA A 9 -10.24 -12.02 6.16
N ALA A 10 -9.44 -10.99 5.82
CA ALA A 10 -7.99 -11.12 5.69
C ALA A 10 -7.24 -11.16 7.05
N GLY A 11 -7.96 -10.99 8.18
CA GLY A 11 -7.34 -10.78 9.48
C GLY A 11 -6.81 -9.36 9.65
N THR A 12 -6.05 -9.13 10.72
CA THR A 12 -5.53 -7.81 11.08
C THR A 12 -4.01 -7.76 11.11
N ILE A 13 -3.45 -6.54 11.04
CA ILE A 13 -2.04 -6.24 11.21
C ILE A 13 -1.89 -4.93 11.99
N ASP A 14 -0.84 -4.82 12.81
CA ASP A 14 -0.55 -3.61 13.56
C ASP A 14 0.51 -2.76 12.83
N VAL A 15 0.16 -1.53 12.52
CA VAL A 15 1.09 -0.54 11.96
C VAL A 15 1.69 0.26 13.12
N GLY A 16 2.99 0.11 13.34
CA GLY A 16 3.68 0.80 14.44
C GLY A 16 3.33 0.31 15.84
N GLY A 17 2.62 -0.83 15.95
CA GLY A 17 2.24 -1.48 17.21
C GLY A 17 1.02 -0.90 17.91
N ASP A 18 0.38 0.12 17.34
CA ASP A 18 -0.75 0.83 17.96
C ASP A 18 -1.85 1.29 16.98
N LEU A 19 -1.71 0.96 15.70
CA LEU A 19 -2.73 1.16 14.67
C LEU A 19 -3.12 -0.19 14.07
N THR A 20 -4.15 -0.83 14.64
CA THR A 20 -4.65 -2.12 14.13
C THR A 20 -5.53 -1.90 12.91
N VAL A 21 -5.16 -2.52 11.78
CA VAL A 21 -5.91 -2.42 10.52
C VAL A 21 -6.21 -3.79 9.93
N ASN A 22 -7.27 -3.90 9.14
CA ASN A 22 -7.56 -5.10 8.35
C ASN A 22 -6.51 -5.27 7.25
N ARG A 23 -6.07 -6.51 7.01
CA ARG A 23 -4.98 -6.82 6.04
C ARG A 23 -5.40 -6.73 4.57
N MET A 24 -6.40 -5.92 4.27
CA MET A 24 -6.82 -5.55 2.92
C MET A 24 -7.14 -4.06 2.93
N GLY A 25 -6.19 -3.24 2.50
CA GLY A 25 -6.34 -1.79 2.41
C GLY A 25 -6.85 -1.33 1.04
N PHE A 26 -6.85 -0.01 0.84
CA PHE A 26 -7.25 0.62 -0.43
C PHE A 26 -6.22 1.65 -0.89
N GLY A 27 -5.75 1.53 -2.15
CA GLY A 27 -4.88 2.50 -2.80
C GLY A 27 -5.66 3.55 -3.57
N ALA A 28 -5.61 4.81 -3.14
CA ALA A 28 -6.41 5.90 -3.66
C ALA A 28 -5.83 6.60 -4.91
N MET A 29 -4.77 6.06 -5.51
CA MET A 29 -4.16 6.67 -6.71
C MET A 29 -5.13 6.72 -7.91
N ARG A 30 -5.97 5.70 -8.07
CA ARG A 30 -6.86 5.55 -9.23
C ARG A 30 -8.19 6.31 -9.15
N ILE A 31 -8.45 7.01 -8.04
CA ILE A 31 -9.63 7.90 -7.93
C ILE A 31 -9.36 9.30 -8.51
N THR A 32 -8.22 9.53 -9.14
CA THR A 32 -7.85 10.79 -9.80
C THR A 32 -8.01 10.70 -11.32
N GLY A 33 -7.77 11.79 -12.01
CA GLY A 33 -7.90 11.87 -13.47
C GLY A 33 -6.87 11.05 -14.25
N PRO A 34 -6.99 10.98 -15.58
CA PRO A 34 -6.06 10.29 -16.46
C PRO A 34 -4.62 10.74 -16.24
N GLY A 35 -3.68 9.78 -16.24
CA GLY A 35 -2.28 10.06 -15.94
C GLY A 35 -2.00 10.41 -14.46
N ILE A 36 -2.95 10.08 -13.56
CA ILE A 36 -2.91 10.46 -12.14
C ILE A 36 -2.78 11.98 -11.98
N TRP A 37 -3.62 12.70 -12.74
CA TRP A 37 -3.55 14.14 -12.86
C TRP A 37 -4.93 14.77 -12.89
N GLY A 38 -5.16 15.79 -12.02
CA GLY A 38 -6.42 16.49 -11.93
C GLY A 38 -7.60 15.64 -11.43
N ASP A 39 -8.79 16.19 -11.57
CA ASP A 39 -10.03 15.54 -11.15
C ASP A 39 -10.34 14.30 -12.00
N PRO A 40 -10.99 13.27 -11.39
CA PRO A 40 -11.47 12.12 -12.13
C PRO A 40 -12.60 12.51 -13.13
N PRO A 41 -12.86 11.71 -14.16
CA PRO A 41 -13.97 11.92 -15.08
C PRO A 41 -15.34 11.98 -14.38
N SER A 42 -15.48 11.27 -13.26
CA SER A 42 -16.66 11.32 -12.39
C SER A 42 -16.23 11.42 -10.93
N ARG A 43 -16.42 12.61 -10.36
CA ARG A 43 -16.16 12.88 -8.94
C ARG A 43 -17.10 12.07 -8.04
N ASP A 44 -18.39 11.99 -8.42
CA ASP A 44 -19.38 11.21 -7.68
C ASP A 44 -19.02 9.72 -7.62
N GLN A 45 -18.50 9.16 -8.71
CA GLN A 45 -18.04 7.77 -8.71
C GLN A 45 -16.82 7.56 -7.81
N ALA A 46 -15.87 8.50 -7.79
CA ALA A 46 -14.72 8.44 -6.90
C ALA A 46 -15.16 8.49 -5.42
N ILE A 47 -16.09 9.38 -5.08
CA ILE A 47 -16.68 9.47 -3.73
C ILE A 47 -17.44 8.19 -3.38
N ALA A 48 -18.25 7.66 -4.30
CA ALA A 48 -18.98 6.41 -4.09
C ALA A 48 -17.99 5.23 -3.86
N THR A 49 -16.86 5.19 -4.58
CA THR A 49 -15.82 4.18 -4.38
C THR A 49 -15.21 4.27 -2.98
N LEU A 50 -14.85 5.47 -2.52
CA LEU A 50 -14.30 5.69 -1.18
C LEU A 50 -15.27 5.30 -0.06
N ARG A 51 -16.55 5.63 -0.20
CA ARG A 51 -17.58 5.21 0.77
C ARG A 51 -17.75 3.71 0.75
N ARG A 52 -17.79 3.11 -0.45
CA ARG A 52 -17.97 1.67 -0.58
C ARG A 52 -16.84 0.86 0.04
N VAL A 53 -15.58 1.27 -0.07
CA VAL A 53 -14.47 0.54 0.55
C VAL A 53 -14.56 0.56 2.09
N VAL A 54 -14.99 1.67 2.69
CA VAL A 54 -15.21 1.75 4.13
C VAL A 54 -16.40 0.88 4.57
N GLU A 55 -17.50 0.84 3.80
CA GLU A 55 -18.62 -0.08 4.03
C GLU A 55 -18.23 -1.57 3.95
N LEU A 56 -17.10 -1.88 3.30
CA LEU A 56 -16.53 -3.22 3.20
C LEU A 56 -15.41 -3.46 4.23
N ASP A 57 -15.43 -2.75 5.35
CA ASP A 57 -14.49 -2.84 6.47
C ASP A 57 -13.03 -2.53 6.10
N VAL A 58 -12.77 -1.78 5.03
CA VAL A 58 -11.45 -1.24 4.78
C VAL A 58 -11.20 -0.08 5.73
N ASN A 59 -10.27 -0.25 6.64
CA ASN A 59 -9.86 0.78 7.60
C ASN A 59 -8.41 1.25 7.42
N PHE A 60 -7.82 1.01 6.22
CA PHE A 60 -6.52 1.55 5.81
C PHE A 60 -6.61 2.08 4.38
N ILE A 61 -6.43 3.39 4.21
CA ILE A 61 -6.40 4.06 2.90
C ILE A 61 -5.01 4.64 2.65
N ASP A 62 -4.36 4.23 1.55
CA ASP A 62 -3.08 4.75 1.09
C ASP A 62 -3.27 5.80 -0.01
N THR A 63 -2.79 7.01 0.23
CA THR A 63 -2.81 8.11 -0.73
C THR A 63 -1.44 8.80 -0.84
N ALA A 64 -1.34 9.94 -1.50
CA ALA A 64 -0.17 10.82 -1.57
C ALA A 64 -0.58 12.23 -1.99
N ASP A 65 0.22 13.22 -1.58
CA ASP A 65 0.12 14.61 -2.03
C ASP A 65 0.22 14.75 -3.56
N SER A 66 1.02 13.90 -4.17
CA SER A 66 1.30 13.87 -5.61
C SER A 66 0.22 13.20 -6.46
N TYR A 67 -0.84 12.63 -5.84
CA TYR A 67 -1.95 12.03 -6.59
C TYR A 67 -2.99 13.08 -6.97
N GLY A 68 -2.97 13.43 -8.27
CA GLY A 68 -3.84 14.42 -8.87
C GLY A 68 -3.44 15.90 -8.86
N PRO A 69 -2.26 16.42 -8.48
CA PRO A 69 -1.72 16.63 -7.13
C PRO A 69 -2.75 17.19 -6.15
N GLY A 70 -2.82 16.58 -4.99
CA GLY A 70 -3.75 16.96 -3.90
C GLY A 70 -5.20 16.53 -4.10
N VAL A 71 -5.60 16.11 -5.31
CA VAL A 71 -6.99 15.73 -5.62
C VAL A 71 -7.40 14.49 -4.83
N SER A 72 -6.55 13.46 -4.75
CA SER A 72 -6.87 12.23 -4.01
C SER A 72 -7.15 12.51 -2.54
N GLU A 73 -6.30 13.29 -1.87
CA GLU A 73 -6.48 13.67 -0.46
C GLU A 73 -7.76 14.51 -0.24
N THR A 74 -8.03 15.42 -1.16
CA THR A 74 -9.27 16.25 -1.13
C THR A 74 -10.51 15.38 -1.28
N LEU A 75 -10.50 14.40 -2.20
CA LEU A 75 -11.62 13.47 -2.39
C LEU A 75 -11.85 12.57 -1.18
N ILE A 76 -10.78 12.11 -0.53
CA ILE A 76 -10.87 11.33 0.71
C ILE A 76 -11.56 12.15 1.80
N ALA A 77 -11.15 13.39 2.00
CA ALA A 77 -11.77 14.26 2.99
C ALA A 77 -13.22 14.60 2.66
N GLU A 78 -13.56 14.81 1.38
CA GLU A 78 -14.93 15.09 0.95
C GLU A 78 -15.85 13.88 1.13
N ALA A 79 -15.35 12.69 0.86
CA ALA A 79 -16.13 11.47 0.93
C ALA A 79 -16.38 10.99 2.36
N LEU A 80 -15.38 11.13 3.24
CA LEU A 80 -15.29 10.38 4.50
C LEU A 80 -15.19 11.24 5.75
N TYR A 81 -14.94 12.57 5.65
CA TYR A 81 -14.87 13.41 6.84
C TYR A 81 -16.29 13.76 7.39
N PRO A 82 -16.53 13.63 8.71
CA PRO A 82 -15.61 13.16 9.75
C PRO A 82 -15.30 11.67 9.62
N TYR A 83 -14.04 11.34 9.82
CA TYR A 83 -13.55 9.96 9.62
C TYR A 83 -14.05 9.01 10.70
N PRO A 84 -14.29 7.71 10.39
CA PRO A 84 -14.43 6.68 11.41
C PRO A 84 -13.20 6.65 12.32
N ASP A 85 -13.39 6.34 13.61
CA ASP A 85 -12.33 6.39 14.62
C ASP A 85 -11.18 5.41 14.35
N ASP A 86 -11.47 4.29 13.68
CA ASP A 86 -10.52 3.23 13.33
C ASP A 86 -9.91 3.40 11.93
N LEU A 87 -10.30 4.43 11.16
CA LEU A 87 -9.78 4.63 9.81
C LEU A 87 -8.38 5.25 9.84
N VAL A 88 -7.41 4.50 9.36
CA VAL A 88 -6.03 4.94 9.18
C VAL A 88 -5.82 5.48 7.76
N ILE A 89 -5.43 6.75 7.65
CA ILE A 89 -5.06 7.36 6.38
C ILE A 89 -3.54 7.49 6.33
N ALA A 90 -2.93 6.77 5.38
CA ALA A 90 -1.52 6.89 5.06
C ALA A 90 -1.35 7.83 3.85
N THR A 91 -0.49 8.83 3.97
CA THR A 91 -0.13 9.69 2.83
C THR A 91 1.39 9.82 2.68
N LYS A 92 1.83 10.46 1.60
CA LYS A 92 3.24 10.51 1.22
C LYS A 92 3.62 11.90 0.74
N GLY A 93 4.91 12.25 0.90
CA GLY A 93 5.54 13.38 0.25
C GLY A 93 6.92 13.01 -0.28
N GLY A 94 7.47 13.84 -1.16
CA GLY A 94 8.78 13.62 -1.77
C GLY A 94 8.74 13.33 -3.27
N LEU A 95 7.58 13.49 -3.90
CA LEU A 95 7.43 13.51 -5.36
C LEU A 95 6.71 14.77 -5.82
N VAL A 96 7.23 15.39 -6.87
CA VAL A 96 6.56 16.48 -7.59
C VAL A 96 6.03 15.98 -8.94
N ARG A 97 5.00 16.66 -9.44
CA ARG A 97 4.29 16.29 -10.65
C ARG A 97 4.35 17.42 -11.66
N PRO A 98 5.29 17.39 -12.64
CA PRO A 98 5.34 18.42 -13.69
C PRO A 98 4.21 18.29 -14.75
N GLY A 99 3.46 17.19 -14.74
CA GLY A 99 2.36 16.93 -15.66
C GLY A 99 1.83 15.49 -15.54
N PRO A 100 0.84 15.11 -16.36
CA PRO A 100 0.29 13.76 -16.39
C PRO A 100 1.38 12.71 -16.64
N ASN A 101 1.35 11.59 -15.87
CA ASN A 101 2.31 10.48 -15.93
C ASN A 101 3.79 10.89 -15.73
N ARG A 102 4.08 12.11 -15.28
CA ARG A 102 5.45 12.55 -14.99
C ARG A 102 5.63 12.65 -13.47
N TRP A 103 6.72 12.04 -12.99
CA TRP A 103 7.04 11.91 -11.57
C TRP A 103 8.51 12.27 -11.38
N GLU A 104 8.79 13.24 -10.53
CA GLU A 104 10.16 13.66 -10.22
C GLU A 104 10.37 13.64 -8.71
N PRO A 105 11.45 13.02 -8.21
CA PRO A 105 11.73 13.04 -6.78
C PRO A 105 12.10 14.46 -6.34
N ASN A 106 11.68 14.81 -5.12
CA ASN A 106 12.10 16.02 -4.44
C ASN A 106 12.18 15.73 -2.93
N GLY A 107 13.38 15.35 -2.50
CA GLY A 107 13.68 15.01 -1.10
C GLY A 107 14.07 16.20 -0.22
N ARG A 108 14.02 17.43 -0.72
CA ARG A 108 14.45 18.62 0.04
C ARG A 108 13.59 18.82 1.27
N PRO A 109 14.19 19.14 2.43
CA PRO A 109 13.48 19.37 3.69
C PRO A 109 12.32 20.35 3.58
N GLU A 110 12.50 21.47 2.87
CA GLU A 110 11.47 22.50 2.71
C GLU A 110 10.25 21.95 1.96
N HIS A 111 10.49 21.20 0.87
CA HIS A 111 9.41 20.56 0.09
C HIS A 111 8.65 19.51 0.92
N LEU A 112 9.37 18.67 1.67
CA LEU A 112 8.75 17.65 2.51
C LEU A 112 7.87 18.26 3.59
N ARG A 113 8.31 19.39 4.19
CA ARG A 113 7.51 20.13 5.18
C ARG A 113 6.25 20.74 4.55
N GLU A 114 6.40 21.41 3.39
CA GLU A 114 5.28 21.99 2.66
C GLU A 114 4.25 20.90 2.24
N ALA A 115 4.74 19.77 1.73
CA ALA A 115 3.92 18.62 1.34
C ALA A 115 3.13 18.05 2.53
N CYS A 116 3.78 17.82 3.67
CA CYS A 116 3.15 17.31 4.89
C CYS A 116 2.07 18.27 5.41
N GLU A 117 2.38 19.56 5.53
CA GLU A 117 1.43 20.58 5.98
C GLU A 117 0.27 20.74 4.99
N GLY A 118 0.56 20.61 3.69
CA GLY A 118 -0.46 20.55 2.64
C GLY A 118 -1.40 19.37 2.81
N SER A 119 -0.87 18.18 3.10
CA SER A 119 -1.63 16.96 3.35
C SER A 119 -2.52 17.08 4.60
N LEU A 120 -2.00 17.61 5.70
CA LEU A 120 -2.78 17.90 6.92
C LEU A 120 -4.01 18.77 6.61
N ARG A 121 -3.81 19.86 5.84
CA ARG A 121 -4.92 20.76 5.46
C ARG A 121 -5.96 20.07 4.56
N ARG A 122 -5.51 19.35 3.50
CA ARG A 122 -6.43 18.70 2.55
C ARG A 122 -7.21 17.56 3.19
N LEU A 123 -6.54 16.77 4.02
CA LEU A 123 -7.14 15.66 4.76
C LEU A 123 -7.89 16.12 6.02
N ARG A 124 -7.80 17.39 6.42
CA ARG A 124 -8.40 17.93 7.66
C ARG A 124 -7.96 17.14 8.92
N LEU A 125 -6.69 16.76 8.97
CA LEU A 125 -6.08 16.04 10.09
C LEU A 125 -5.20 16.99 10.90
N GLU A 126 -5.18 16.81 12.21
CA GLU A 126 -4.22 17.47 13.10
C GLU A 126 -2.87 16.72 13.12
N GLN A 127 -2.91 15.41 12.98
CA GLN A 127 -1.77 14.52 12.89
C GLN A 127 -2.01 13.43 11.83
N ILE A 128 -1.03 13.19 10.97
CA ILE A 128 -1.06 12.11 9.97
C ILE A 128 -0.71 10.79 10.65
N PRO A 129 -1.60 9.77 10.63
CA PRO A 129 -1.33 8.47 11.26
C PRO A 129 -0.08 7.76 10.70
N LEU A 130 0.10 7.73 9.38
CA LEU A 130 1.29 7.20 8.70
C LEU A 130 1.71 8.12 7.56
N TYR A 131 2.88 8.72 7.68
CA TYR A 131 3.49 9.53 6.62
C TYR A 131 4.68 8.80 6.01
N GLN A 132 4.68 8.65 4.68
CA GLN A 132 5.71 7.87 3.98
C GLN A 132 6.58 8.77 3.12
N PHE A 133 7.90 8.62 3.20
CA PHE A 133 8.81 9.20 2.21
C PHE A 133 8.63 8.47 0.90
N HIS A 134 8.08 9.16 -0.10
CA HIS A 134 7.56 8.54 -1.33
C HIS A 134 8.66 7.89 -2.18
N ARG A 135 9.84 8.53 -2.27
CA ARG A 135 10.98 8.01 -3.00
C ARG A 135 12.26 8.76 -2.62
N PRO A 136 13.39 8.08 -2.44
CA PRO A 136 14.69 8.74 -2.33
C PRO A 136 14.98 9.64 -3.54
N ASP A 137 15.50 10.84 -3.28
CA ASP A 137 15.95 11.80 -4.27
C ASP A 137 17.47 11.67 -4.42
N PRO A 138 17.99 11.30 -5.61
CA PRO A 138 19.43 11.19 -5.82
C PRO A 138 20.21 12.50 -5.63
N ALA A 139 19.52 13.64 -5.67
CA ALA A 139 20.12 14.96 -5.51
C ALA A 139 20.18 15.44 -4.04
N VAL A 140 19.56 14.70 -3.11
CA VAL A 140 19.47 15.05 -1.68
C VAL A 140 19.92 13.86 -0.85
N PRO A 141 20.86 14.02 0.10
CA PRO A 141 21.22 12.95 1.03
C PRO A 141 19.98 12.41 1.76
N LEU A 142 19.83 11.08 1.80
CA LEU A 142 18.67 10.45 2.43
C LEU A 142 18.49 10.91 3.88
N ALA A 143 19.61 11.08 4.61
CA ALA A 143 19.61 11.53 5.99
C ALA A 143 18.97 12.93 6.17
N GLU A 144 19.11 13.85 5.21
CA GLU A 144 18.48 15.17 5.25
C GLU A 144 16.95 15.06 5.09
N SER A 145 16.51 14.25 4.09
CA SER A 145 15.08 14.01 3.86
C SER A 145 14.41 13.35 5.06
N ILE A 146 15.03 12.29 5.59
CA ILE A 146 14.49 11.56 6.74
C ILE A 146 14.59 12.39 8.03
N GLY A 147 15.63 13.21 8.17
CA GLY A 147 15.78 14.17 9.28
C GLY A 147 14.62 15.16 9.34
N ALA A 148 14.23 15.73 8.20
CA ALA A 148 13.07 16.63 8.13
C ALA A 148 11.75 15.93 8.51
N ILE A 149 11.57 14.66 8.10
CA ILE A 149 10.40 13.88 8.50
C ILE A 149 10.42 13.57 10.01
N ALA A 150 11.59 13.26 10.56
CA ALA A 150 11.77 13.05 12.00
C ALA A 150 11.43 14.32 12.81
N GLU A 151 11.82 15.50 12.34
CA GLU A 151 11.44 16.77 12.96
C GLU A 151 9.92 16.96 12.98
N MET A 152 9.24 16.74 11.84
CA MET A 152 7.78 16.84 11.75
C MET A 152 7.06 15.82 12.65
N LYS A 153 7.64 14.62 12.84
CA LYS A 153 7.16 13.66 13.83
C LYS A 153 7.31 14.20 15.25
N ASN A 154 8.44 14.79 15.59
CA ASN A 154 8.68 15.39 16.91
C ASN A 154 7.78 16.61 17.17
N GLU A 155 7.39 17.34 16.11
CA GLU A 155 6.40 18.43 16.16
C GLU A 155 4.95 17.91 16.35
N GLY A 156 4.73 16.59 16.33
CA GLY A 156 3.40 15.99 16.47
C GLY A 156 2.57 15.97 15.20
N LYS A 157 3.11 16.40 14.05
CA LYS A 157 2.43 16.40 12.75
C LYS A 157 2.27 15.00 12.16
N ILE A 158 3.17 14.07 12.52
CA ILE A 158 3.24 12.69 12.03
C ILE A 158 3.28 11.75 13.24
N ARG A 159 2.43 10.70 13.24
CA ARG A 159 2.45 9.66 14.28
C ARG A 159 3.50 8.60 13.96
N HIS A 160 3.43 8.00 12.77
CA HIS A 160 4.35 6.96 12.29
C HIS A 160 4.98 7.33 10.96
N VAL A 161 6.22 6.86 10.76
CA VAL A 161 7.00 7.11 9.54
C VAL A 161 7.17 5.81 8.77
N GLY A 162 6.86 5.86 7.48
CA GLY A 162 7.17 4.82 6.51
C GLY A 162 8.10 5.32 5.41
N ILE A 163 8.60 4.40 4.61
CA ILE A 163 9.46 4.71 3.46
C ILE A 163 9.04 3.90 2.24
N SER A 164 9.30 4.43 1.05
CA SER A 164 8.87 3.81 -0.20
C SER A 164 9.97 3.84 -1.26
N ASN A 165 10.02 2.79 -2.08
CA ASN A 165 11.01 2.64 -3.17
C ASN A 165 12.47 2.65 -2.68
N VAL A 166 12.74 1.94 -1.62
CA VAL A 166 14.04 1.90 -0.94
C VAL A 166 14.71 0.52 -1.04
N SER A 167 16.04 0.51 -0.91
CA SER A 167 16.84 -0.67 -0.66
C SER A 167 16.94 -0.96 0.84
N GLU A 168 17.46 -2.14 1.21
CA GLU A 168 17.76 -2.46 2.60
C GLU A 168 18.74 -1.47 3.23
N SER A 169 19.82 -1.09 2.51
CA SER A 169 20.79 -0.12 3.03
C SER A 169 20.16 1.23 3.34
N GLN A 170 19.23 1.69 2.51
CA GLN A 170 18.47 2.93 2.73
C GLN A 170 17.49 2.80 3.92
N LEU A 171 16.86 1.63 4.08
CA LEU A 171 16.07 1.37 5.28
C LEU A 171 16.93 1.47 6.54
N ARG A 172 18.10 0.80 6.56
CA ARG A 172 19.03 0.85 7.70
C ARG A 172 19.53 2.26 8.00
N GLU A 173 19.75 3.07 6.99
CA GLU A 173 20.09 4.49 7.15
C GLU A 173 18.94 5.27 7.80
N ALA A 174 17.72 5.11 7.29
CA ALA A 174 16.55 5.78 7.84
C ALA A 174 16.25 5.38 9.30
N GLN A 175 16.38 4.09 9.63
CA GLN A 175 16.17 3.56 10.99
C GLN A 175 17.13 4.13 12.03
N ARG A 176 18.31 4.60 11.63
CA ARG A 176 19.24 5.30 12.56
C ARG A 176 18.78 6.70 12.94
N ILE A 177 17.82 7.27 12.20
CA ILE A 177 17.34 8.65 12.37
C ILE A 177 15.97 8.66 13.04
N VAL A 178 15.05 7.79 12.60
CA VAL A 178 13.68 7.73 13.11
C VAL A 178 13.16 6.28 13.03
N PRO A 179 12.31 5.83 13.98
CA PRO A 179 11.66 4.54 13.86
C PRO A 179 10.83 4.47 12.57
N ILE A 180 11.10 3.46 11.74
CA ILE A 180 10.36 3.14 10.52
C ILE A 180 9.40 2.00 10.81
N VAL A 181 8.12 2.15 10.46
CA VAL A 181 7.08 1.14 10.72
C VAL A 181 6.57 0.44 9.46
N SER A 182 6.84 1.01 8.28
CA SER A 182 6.40 0.41 7.01
C SER A 182 7.36 0.64 5.86
N ILE A 183 7.36 -0.30 4.91
CA ILE A 183 8.06 -0.21 3.63
C ILE A 183 7.02 -0.36 2.52
N GLN A 184 7.04 0.54 1.54
CA GLN A 184 6.17 0.43 0.36
C GLN A 184 7.00 0.31 -0.91
N ASN A 185 7.18 -0.91 -1.41
CA ASN A 185 7.93 -1.20 -2.63
C ASN A 185 7.08 -1.96 -3.65
N ARG A 186 7.52 -1.96 -4.90
CA ARG A 186 6.90 -2.79 -5.94
C ARG A 186 7.06 -4.26 -5.60
N TYR A 187 5.93 -4.98 -5.58
CA TYR A 187 5.91 -6.43 -5.41
C TYR A 187 4.59 -7.02 -5.90
N ASN A 188 4.66 -8.06 -6.71
CA ASN A 188 3.52 -8.83 -7.21
C ASN A 188 3.98 -10.20 -7.70
N ALA A 189 3.07 -11.02 -8.21
CA ALA A 189 3.37 -12.38 -8.68
C ALA A 189 4.38 -12.45 -9.84
N SER A 190 4.62 -11.34 -10.56
CA SER A 190 5.57 -11.24 -11.67
C SER A 190 6.84 -10.45 -11.35
N ASP A 191 6.85 -9.66 -10.26
CA ASP A 191 8.01 -8.87 -9.82
C ASP A 191 8.25 -9.10 -8.33
N ARG A 192 9.29 -9.88 -8.01
CA ARG A 192 9.62 -10.32 -6.65
C ARG A 192 10.94 -9.74 -6.12
N ARG A 193 11.47 -8.69 -6.73
CA ARG A 193 12.75 -8.07 -6.33
C ARG A 193 12.77 -7.57 -4.89
N SER A 194 11.62 -7.22 -4.34
CA SER A 194 11.49 -6.77 -2.95
C SER A 194 11.31 -7.88 -1.92
N GLU A 195 11.39 -9.16 -2.32
CA GLU A 195 11.21 -10.29 -1.40
C GLU A 195 12.16 -10.28 -0.20
N PRO A 196 13.45 -9.95 -0.34
CA PRO A 196 14.34 -9.84 0.82
C PRO A 196 13.89 -8.77 1.84
N LEU A 197 13.20 -7.71 1.39
CA LEU A 197 12.63 -6.71 2.29
C LEU A 197 11.38 -7.22 3.01
N ILE A 198 10.64 -8.15 2.43
CA ILE A 198 9.50 -8.79 3.11
C ILE A 198 10.01 -9.69 4.25
N ASP A 199 11.09 -10.46 4.02
CA ASP A 199 11.75 -11.24 5.07
C ASP A 199 12.21 -10.37 6.24
N LEU A 200 12.73 -9.19 5.90
CA LEU A 200 13.15 -8.21 6.89
C LEU A 200 11.94 -7.62 7.64
N CYS A 201 10.84 -7.35 6.96
CA CYS A 201 9.61 -6.89 7.59
C CYS A 201 9.07 -7.91 8.60
N GLU A 202 9.16 -9.22 8.32
CA GLU A 202 8.77 -10.24 9.28
C GLU A 202 9.68 -10.27 10.52
N GLN A 203 10.98 -10.14 10.32
CA GLN A 203 11.95 -10.15 11.42
C GLN A 203 11.79 -8.94 12.35
N GLU A 204 11.46 -7.79 11.80
CA GLU A 204 11.40 -6.52 12.51
C GLU A 204 9.96 -6.04 12.80
N GLN A 205 8.95 -6.85 12.44
CA GLN A 205 7.53 -6.52 12.60
C GLN A 205 7.14 -5.19 11.91
N LEU A 206 7.70 -4.96 10.70
CA LEU A 206 7.34 -3.85 9.85
C LEU A 206 6.22 -4.25 8.89
N VAL A 207 5.36 -3.31 8.50
CA VAL A 207 4.34 -3.57 7.48
C VAL A 207 4.92 -3.38 6.09
N PHE A 208 4.74 -4.37 5.21
CA PHE A 208 5.09 -4.27 3.80
C PHE A 208 3.85 -3.93 2.96
N LEU A 209 3.88 -2.82 2.25
CA LEU A 209 2.81 -2.33 1.39
C LEU A 209 3.19 -2.54 -0.09
N PRO A 210 2.72 -3.60 -0.76
CA PRO A 210 3.05 -3.83 -2.17
C PRO A 210 2.33 -2.81 -3.06
N TRP A 211 3.07 -1.97 -3.80
CA TRP A 211 2.45 -1.19 -4.86
C TRP A 211 2.47 -1.94 -6.20
N ALA A 212 1.50 -1.62 -7.09
CA ALA A 212 1.18 -2.38 -8.31
C ALA A 212 0.90 -3.87 -8.05
N PRO A 213 0.07 -4.21 -7.02
CA PRO A 213 -0.08 -5.58 -6.54
C PRO A 213 -0.64 -6.54 -7.58
N VAL A 214 -1.52 -6.08 -8.46
CA VAL A 214 -2.20 -6.93 -9.49
C VAL A 214 -1.65 -6.71 -10.90
N GLN A 215 -0.56 -5.95 -11.05
CA GLN A 215 0.02 -5.70 -12.36
C GLN A 215 0.59 -6.99 -12.93
N GLU A 216 0.34 -7.24 -14.23
CA GLU A 216 0.85 -8.41 -14.96
C GLU A 216 0.37 -9.76 -14.40
N ALA A 217 -0.78 -9.79 -13.70
CA ALA A 217 -1.38 -11.02 -13.19
C ALA A 217 -1.63 -12.06 -14.30
N ASP A 218 -1.96 -11.61 -15.50
CA ASP A 218 -2.21 -12.41 -16.71
C ASP A 218 -0.95 -13.08 -17.28
N LYS A 219 0.23 -12.67 -16.87
CA LYS A 219 1.50 -13.25 -17.35
C LYS A 219 1.92 -14.52 -16.61
N ASN A 220 1.29 -14.84 -15.50
CA ASN A 220 1.62 -16.00 -14.69
C ASN A 220 0.58 -17.14 -14.89
N PRO A 221 0.94 -18.26 -15.56
CA PRO A 221 -0.01 -19.34 -15.85
C PRO A 221 -0.60 -19.99 -14.59
N ALA A 222 0.13 -20.01 -13.47
CA ALA A 222 -0.37 -20.57 -12.22
C ALA A 222 -1.49 -19.70 -11.64
N VAL A 223 -1.43 -18.37 -11.83
CA VAL A 223 -2.51 -17.45 -11.47
C VAL A 223 -3.77 -17.76 -12.26
N ALA A 224 -3.66 -18.00 -13.58
CA ALA A 224 -4.80 -18.34 -14.43
C ALA A 224 -5.44 -19.67 -13.99
N ALA A 225 -4.64 -20.70 -13.71
CA ALA A 225 -5.13 -22.00 -13.27
C ALA A 225 -5.85 -21.93 -11.90
N ALA A 226 -5.31 -21.17 -10.94
CA ALA A 226 -5.95 -20.95 -9.66
C ALA A 226 -7.26 -20.16 -9.80
N ALA A 227 -7.29 -19.15 -10.69
CA ALA A 227 -8.51 -18.37 -10.95
C ALA A 227 -9.66 -19.23 -11.47
N GLU A 228 -9.38 -20.16 -12.38
CA GLU A 228 -10.36 -21.14 -12.87
C GLU A 228 -10.84 -22.08 -11.76
N ARG A 229 -9.91 -22.63 -10.95
CA ARG A 229 -10.24 -23.58 -9.88
C ARG A 229 -11.15 -22.95 -8.82
N HIS A 230 -10.86 -21.72 -8.40
CA HIS A 230 -11.61 -21.00 -7.38
C HIS A 230 -12.81 -20.24 -7.93
N ASN A 231 -13.01 -20.20 -9.27
CA ASN A 231 -14.04 -19.41 -9.94
C ASN A 231 -14.01 -17.92 -9.53
N VAL A 232 -12.81 -17.35 -9.52
CA VAL A 232 -12.53 -15.94 -9.19
C VAL A 232 -11.67 -15.30 -10.28
N THR A 233 -11.47 -13.99 -10.21
CA THR A 233 -10.59 -13.29 -11.16
C THR A 233 -9.11 -13.51 -10.83
N GLN A 234 -8.24 -13.35 -11.82
CA GLN A 234 -6.80 -13.41 -11.63
C GLN A 234 -6.30 -12.33 -10.64
N HIS A 235 -6.94 -11.16 -10.61
CA HIS A 235 -6.64 -10.11 -9.63
C HIS A 235 -6.91 -10.58 -8.20
N GLN A 236 -8.04 -11.26 -7.97
CA GLN A 236 -8.36 -11.82 -6.65
C GLN A 236 -7.36 -12.89 -6.24
N VAL A 237 -6.91 -13.75 -7.17
CA VAL A 237 -5.88 -14.76 -6.89
C VAL A 237 -4.56 -14.10 -6.46
N VAL A 238 -4.10 -13.06 -7.18
CA VAL A 238 -2.84 -12.39 -6.82
C VAL A 238 -2.96 -11.67 -5.47
N LEU A 239 -4.10 -11.07 -5.15
CA LEU A 239 -4.32 -10.45 -3.84
C LEU A 239 -4.37 -11.50 -2.71
N ALA A 240 -5.03 -12.63 -2.93
CA ALA A 240 -5.01 -13.76 -1.99
C ALA A 240 -3.60 -14.35 -1.80
N TRP A 241 -2.84 -14.47 -2.89
CA TRP A 241 -1.44 -14.90 -2.84
C TRP A 241 -0.58 -13.93 -2.01
N LEU A 242 -0.73 -12.62 -2.17
CA LEU A 242 -0.03 -11.63 -1.35
C LEU A 242 -0.32 -11.81 0.14
N LEU A 243 -1.59 -12.06 0.50
CA LEU A 243 -1.99 -12.34 1.89
C LEU A 243 -1.38 -13.65 2.42
N ALA A 244 -1.20 -14.65 1.56
CA ALA A 244 -0.63 -15.96 1.93
C ALA A 244 0.90 -15.93 2.04
N VAL A 245 1.60 -15.10 1.25
CA VAL A 245 3.07 -15.03 1.21
C VAL A 245 3.66 -14.57 2.53
N SER A 246 3.06 -13.58 3.20
CA SER A 246 3.61 -13.07 4.46
C SER A 246 2.52 -12.43 5.33
N PRO A 247 2.53 -12.66 6.65
CA PRO A 247 1.62 -11.98 7.57
C PRO A 247 1.90 -10.47 7.68
N GLN A 248 3.07 -10.00 7.25
CA GLN A 248 3.44 -8.59 7.26
C GLN A 248 3.06 -7.83 5.98
N ILE A 249 2.43 -8.51 5.02
CA ILE A 249 1.93 -7.85 3.81
C ILE A 249 0.52 -7.28 4.06
N LEU A 250 0.36 -6.01 3.71
CA LEU A 250 -0.92 -5.30 3.63
C LEU A 250 -1.13 -4.85 2.18
N PRO A 251 -1.87 -5.62 1.35
CA PRO A 251 -2.19 -5.24 -0.02
C PRO A 251 -3.05 -3.98 -0.06
N ILE A 252 -2.75 -3.08 -1.00
CA ILE A 252 -3.46 -1.82 -1.22
C ILE A 252 -3.96 -1.70 -2.67
N PRO A 253 -4.83 -2.62 -3.14
CA PRO A 253 -5.36 -2.54 -4.48
C PRO A 253 -6.15 -1.25 -4.69
N GLY A 254 -5.94 -0.58 -5.84
CA GLY A 254 -6.57 0.71 -6.16
C GLY A 254 -7.43 0.64 -7.40
N THR A 255 -8.62 1.26 -7.31
CA THR A 255 -9.56 1.40 -8.43
C THR A 255 -10.40 2.68 -8.28
N GLY A 256 -10.96 3.16 -9.39
CA GLY A 256 -11.97 4.23 -9.40
C GLY A 256 -13.41 3.70 -9.52
N SER A 257 -13.64 2.39 -9.37
CA SER A 257 -14.96 1.76 -9.53
C SER A 257 -15.39 1.04 -8.26
N PRO A 258 -16.60 1.32 -7.72
CA PRO A 258 -17.14 0.59 -6.56
C PRO A 258 -17.19 -0.92 -6.78
N ARG A 259 -17.61 -1.38 -7.95
CA ARG A 259 -17.67 -2.80 -8.32
C ARG A 259 -16.30 -3.47 -8.29
N HIS A 260 -15.27 -2.82 -8.84
CA HIS A 260 -13.91 -3.37 -8.78
C HIS A 260 -13.32 -3.30 -7.38
N ALA A 261 -13.76 -2.36 -6.54
CA ALA A 261 -13.38 -2.34 -5.12
C ALA A 261 -13.96 -3.56 -4.39
N GLU A 262 -15.23 -3.87 -4.59
CA GLU A 262 -15.88 -5.09 -4.07
C GLU A 262 -15.15 -6.35 -4.51
N GLU A 263 -14.81 -6.45 -5.81
CA GLU A 263 -14.05 -7.56 -6.38
C GLU A 263 -12.67 -7.70 -5.72
N ASN A 264 -11.91 -6.62 -5.60
CA ASN A 264 -10.59 -6.65 -4.97
C ASN A 264 -10.66 -7.05 -3.49
N ILE A 265 -11.62 -6.49 -2.74
CA ILE A 265 -11.75 -6.74 -1.30
C ILE A 265 -12.21 -8.18 -1.04
N SER A 266 -13.06 -8.74 -1.91
CA SER A 266 -13.51 -10.14 -1.77
C SER A 266 -12.38 -11.16 -1.91
N ALA A 267 -11.20 -10.77 -2.44
CA ALA A 267 -9.99 -11.59 -2.42
C ALA A 267 -9.56 -11.99 -0.99
N ALA A 268 -9.95 -11.22 0.02
CA ALA A 268 -9.72 -11.55 1.44
C ALA A 268 -10.30 -12.90 1.87
N SER A 269 -11.29 -13.43 1.13
CA SER A 269 -11.93 -14.72 1.42
C SER A 269 -11.50 -15.85 0.46
N VAL A 270 -10.53 -15.60 -0.42
CA VAL A 270 -9.99 -16.63 -1.31
C VAL A 270 -8.85 -17.34 -0.59
N GLU A 271 -9.04 -18.63 -0.32
CA GLU A 271 -8.05 -19.48 0.31
C GLU A 271 -7.30 -20.28 -0.76
N LEU A 272 -6.03 -19.96 -0.97
CA LEU A 272 -5.13 -20.73 -1.85
C LEU A 272 -4.46 -21.82 -1.04
N ASP A 273 -4.37 -23.03 -1.63
CA ASP A 273 -3.59 -24.09 -1.00
C ASP A 273 -2.06 -23.83 -1.12
N PRO A 274 -1.23 -24.49 -0.29
CA PRO A 274 0.23 -24.27 -0.32
C PRO A 274 0.88 -24.56 -1.68
N ASP A 275 0.38 -25.53 -2.44
CA ASP A 275 0.91 -25.88 -3.75
C ASP A 275 0.59 -24.77 -4.77
N GLU A 276 -0.59 -24.16 -4.68
CA GLU A 276 -0.97 -23.01 -5.52
C GLU A 276 -0.09 -21.79 -5.20
N VAL A 277 0.11 -21.49 -3.92
CA VAL A 277 0.98 -20.39 -3.49
C VAL A 277 2.41 -20.62 -4.00
N GLU A 278 2.93 -21.84 -3.89
CA GLU A 278 4.25 -22.20 -4.40
C GLU A 278 4.32 -22.10 -5.94
N ALA A 279 3.31 -22.61 -6.66
CA ALA A 279 3.26 -22.55 -8.11
C ALA A 279 3.22 -21.11 -8.63
N ILE A 280 2.40 -20.23 -8.02
CA ILE A 280 2.35 -18.81 -8.35
C ILE A 280 3.70 -18.16 -8.07
N SER A 281 4.33 -18.50 -6.95
CA SER A 281 5.63 -17.97 -6.57
C SER A 281 6.75 -18.37 -7.53
N LYS A 282 6.73 -19.58 -8.07
CA LYS A 282 7.70 -20.09 -9.07
C LYS A 282 7.44 -19.55 -10.48
N GLY A 283 6.23 -19.11 -10.79
CA GLY A 283 5.84 -18.60 -12.09
C GLY A 283 6.31 -17.17 -12.40
N ALA A 284 7.10 -16.52 -11.51
CA ALA A 284 7.72 -15.23 -11.80
C ALA A 284 8.71 -15.32 -12.97
N LEU A 285 8.79 -14.26 -13.78
CA LEU A 285 9.60 -14.26 -15.00
C LEU A 285 11.11 -14.40 -14.68
N PRO A 286 11.87 -15.19 -15.49
CA PRO A 286 13.33 -15.32 -15.33
C PRO A 286 14.03 -13.96 -15.42
N GLY A 287 14.95 -13.69 -14.48
CA GLY A 287 15.77 -12.47 -14.43
C GLY A 287 15.26 -11.41 -13.46
N GLU A 288 14.06 -11.56 -12.91
CA GLU A 288 13.48 -10.64 -11.91
C GLU A 288 13.37 -11.30 -10.53
N SER A 289 13.83 -12.51 -10.39
CA SER A 289 13.74 -13.31 -9.18
C SER A 289 15.07 -13.39 -8.43
N GLY A 290 15.05 -12.95 -7.19
CA GLY A 290 16.03 -13.43 -6.20
C GLY A 290 15.81 -14.92 -5.92
N ASP A 291 16.78 -15.54 -5.27
CA ASP A 291 16.82 -16.98 -4.94
C ASP A 291 15.53 -17.40 -4.21
N TYR A 292 14.72 -18.28 -4.83
CA TYR A 292 13.41 -18.71 -4.33
C TYR A 292 13.56 -19.64 -3.12
N ARG A 293 13.72 -19.10 -1.92
CA ARG A 293 13.85 -19.91 -0.69
C ARG A 293 12.64 -19.86 0.24
N ARG A 294 11.55 -19.20 -0.14
CA ARG A 294 10.33 -19.22 0.67
C ARG A 294 9.40 -20.34 0.25
N ILE A 295 9.31 -21.37 1.09
CA ILE A 295 8.16 -22.26 1.16
C ILE A 295 7.22 -21.63 2.19
N PRO A 296 6.02 -21.11 1.80
CA PRO A 296 5.07 -20.59 2.78
C PRO A 296 4.60 -21.70 3.70
N GLY A 297 4.78 -21.50 5.01
CA GLY A 297 3.94 -22.12 6.02
C GLY A 297 4.02 -23.62 6.24
N ALA A 298 5.12 -24.11 6.81
CA ALA A 298 4.95 -25.15 7.80
C ALA A 298 4.47 -24.48 9.11
N ARG A 299 3.16 -24.37 9.32
CA ARG A 299 2.63 -24.18 10.67
C ARG A 299 3.07 -25.41 11.47
N THR A 300 4.17 -25.30 12.21
CA THR A 300 4.45 -26.24 13.28
C THR A 300 3.35 -26.06 14.31
N GLY A 301 2.39 -26.99 14.27
CA GLY A 301 1.45 -27.17 15.37
C GLY A 301 2.28 -27.41 16.65
N HIS A 302 2.14 -26.51 17.59
CA HIS A 302 2.46 -26.80 18.97
C HIS A 302 1.16 -27.17 19.66
N ALA A 303 1.11 -28.43 20.07
CA ALA A 303 0.12 -28.98 20.97
C ALA A 303 0.13 -28.27 22.34
#